data_68726866e741ce9dc35ab1dd0f25b1ac
#
_entry.id   68726866e741ce9dc35ab1dd0f25b1ac
#
_cell.length_a   1.000
_cell.length_b   1.000
_cell.length_c   1.000
_cell.angle_alpha   90.00
_cell.angle_beta   90.00
_cell.angle_gamma   90.00
#
_symmetry.space_group_name_H-M   'P 1'
#
loop_
_entity.id
_entity.type
_entity.pdbx_description
1 polymer ?
#
loop_
_entity_poly.entity_id
_entity_poly.type
_entity_poly.pdbx_seq_one_letter_code
_entity_poly.pdbx_strand_id
1 'polypeptide(L)'
;MTTIDLITGILGAGKTTFIRKYAADLLAQGKKIAILENDFGAVNVDRMMLQDLQSDRCKVEMISGCNDPTCHKRRFKTQLIALGMQQFDRVILEPSGIFDMDEFFDTLYESPLDRWFSIGSILTIVDATMDEVLSAQMEYLLASEAACCGKLVLSKRSLLPDCSEAALTDRTLRHLNRSLAAIQCSRQFQPQDLFLKDWDSMTDTDFQELQAAGYRNSSYVKQYDADDIQSHSEVHYFMHIHLPDERIPEILQAMLNDPNCGTIYRIKGALPLKQNRWLSINLTQKKAELQTVSNGQSVLIVIGDQLNREVLDAHLKAENTDPDYVSI
;
A
#
# COMPACT_ATOMS: atom_id res chain seq x y z
N MET A 1 -24.44 -1.43 12.08
CA MET A 1 -23.26 -2.28 11.91
C MET A 1 -22.38 -1.60 10.87
N THR A 2 -21.12 -1.33 11.18
CA THR A 2 -20.19 -0.66 10.29
C THR A 2 -19.64 -1.65 9.27
N THR A 3 -19.66 -1.31 7.98
CA THR A 3 -19.03 -2.16 6.96
C THR A 3 -17.53 -1.88 6.92
N ILE A 4 -16.68 -2.92 6.91
CA ILE A 4 -15.24 -2.79 6.74
C ILE A 4 -14.83 -3.36 5.38
N ASP A 5 -14.15 -2.54 4.58
CA ASP A 5 -13.53 -2.94 3.32
C ASP A 5 -12.02 -3.06 3.50
N LEU A 6 -11.44 -4.06 2.88
CA LEU A 6 -10.01 -4.31 2.91
C LEU A 6 -9.43 -4.08 1.50
N ILE A 7 -8.44 -3.20 1.42
CA ILE A 7 -7.74 -2.90 0.16
C ILE A 7 -6.31 -3.44 0.24
N THR A 8 -6.11 -4.62 -0.33
CA THR A 8 -4.81 -5.31 -0.33
C THR A 8 -4.03 -5.07 -1.62
N GLY A 9 -2.86 -5.64 -1.71
CA GLY A 9 -1.96 -5.58 -2.86
C GLY A 9 -0.52 -5.34 -2.43
N ILE A 10 0.42 -5.92 -3.15
CA ILE A 10 1.84 -5.83 -2.86
C ILE A 10 2.34 -4.38 -2.80
N LEU A 11 3.51 -4.20 -2.21
CA LEU A 11 4.12 -2.87 -2.08
C LEU A 11 4.27 -2.20 -3.45
N GLY A 12 3.84 -0.93 -3.53
CA GLY A 12 3.90 -0.15 -4.76
C GLY A 12 2.78 -0.42 -5.78
N ALA A 13 1.84 -1.32 -5.50
CA ALA A 13 0.70 -1.59 -6.39
C ALA A 13 -0.24 -0.39 -6.59
N GLY A 14 -0.22 0.61 -5.69
CA GLY A 14 -1.06 1.81 -5.80
C GLY A 14 -2.27 1.82 -4.85
N LYS A 15 -2.22 1.05 -3.77
CA LYS A 15 -3.30 0.97 -2.77
C LYS A 15 -3.78 2.34 -2.29
N THR A 16 -2.89 3.15 -1.74
CA THR A 16 -3.21 4.48 -1.19
C THR A 16 -3.85 5.41 -2.23
N THR A 17 -3.35 5.37 -3.49
CA THR A 17 -3.94 6.13 -4.61
C THR A 17 -5.37 5.67 -4.90
N PHE A 18 -5.63 4.36 -4.88
CA PHE A 18 -6.97 3.80 -5.06
C PHE A 18 -7.88 4.17 -3.90
N ILE A 19 -7.42 4.00 -2.66
CA ILE A 19 -8.16 4.34 -1.43
C ILE A 19 -8.62 5.78 -1.46
N ARG A 20 -7.78 6.70 -1.91
CA ARG A 20 -8.13 8.12 -2.05
C ARG A 20 -9.36 8.33 -2.96
N LYS A 21 -9.40 7.66 -4.11
CA LYS A 21 -10.54 7.74 -5.05
C LYS A 21 -11.79 7.06 -4.48
N TYR A 22 -11.61 5.87 -3.89
CA TYR A 22 -12.68 5.10 -3.28
C TYR A 22 -13.33 5.85 -2.09
N ALA A 23 -12.53 6.46 -1.25
CA ALA A 23 -12.99 7.29 -0.14
C ALA A 23 -13.71 8.56 -0.63
N ALA A 24 -13.19 9.21 -1.68
CA ALA A 24 -13.83 10.40 -2.25
C ALA A 24 -15.24 10.09 -2.79
N ASP A 25 -15.42 8.95 -3.45
CA ASP A 25 -16.73 8.49 -3.92
C ASP A 25 -17.70 8.23 -2.75
N LEU A 26 -17.25 7.53 -1.71
CA LEU A 26 -18.07 7.29 -0.51
C LEU A 26 -18.49 8.59 0.19
N LEU A 27 -17.59 9.57 0.25
CA LEU A 27 -17.88 10.89 0.81
C LEU A 27 -18.88 11.66 -0.06
N ALA A 28 -18.77 11.56 -1.39
CA ALA A 28 -19.74 12.16 -2.32
C ALA A 28 -21.13 11.54 -2.17
N GLN A 29 -21.22 10.24 -1.84
CA GLN A 29 -22.47 9.57 -1.47
C GLN A 29 -23.02 10.00 -0.09
N GLY A 30 -22.34 10.89 0.64
CA GLY A 30 -22.76 11.38 1.95
C GLY A 30 -22.40 10.45 3.12
N LYS A 31 -21.61 9.41 2.90
CA LYS A 31 -21.19 8.45 3.93
C LYS A 31 -20.24 9.07 4.94
N LYS A 32 -20.32 8.61 6.19
CA LYS A 32 -19.32 8.87 7.23
C LYS A 32 -18.34 7.70 7.25
N ILE A 33 -17.08 7.96 6.95
CA ILE A 33 -16.08 6.91 6.76
C ILE A 33 -14.88 7.08 7.67
N ALA A 34 -14.16 5.97 7.90
CA ALA A 34 -12.80 6.03 8.43
C ALA A 34 -11.85 5.28 7.49
N ILE A 35 -10.64 5.76 7.40
CA ILE A 35 -9.52 5.09 6.74
C ILE A 35 -8.56 4.67 7.84
N LEU A 36 -8.25 3.39 7.90
CA LEU A 36 -7.30 2.82 8.85
C LEU A 36 -6.09 2.29 8.06
N GLU A 37 -4.99 2.99 8.15
CA GLU A 37 -3.70 2.54 7.62
C GLU A 37 -3.00 1.69 8.67
N ASN A 38 -2.65 0.49 8.28
CA ASN A 38 -1.95 -0.46 9.12
C ASN A 38 -0.53 -0.66 8.55
N ASP A 39 0.42 0.18 8.98
CA ASP A 39 1.79 0.16 8.50
C ASP A 39 2.76 -0.16 9.65
N PHE A 40 3.72 -1.04 9.39
CA PHE A 40 4.80 -1.36 10.33
C PHE A 40 5.88 -0.27 10.41
N GLY A 41 5.85 0.71 9.52
CA GLY A 41 6.86 1.77 9.44
C GLY A 41 6.83 2.77 10.60
N ALA A 42 8.01 3.26 11.00
CA ALA A 42 8.16 4.28 12.03
C ALA A 42 7.67 5.67 11.58
N VAL A 43 7.65 5.94 10.28
CA VAL A 43 7.24 7.22 9.67
C VAL A 43 6.29 6.94 8.51
N ASN A 44 5.09 7.51 8.55
CA ASN A 44 4.07 7.24 7.55
C ASN A 44 3.92 8.40 6.56
N VAL A 45 4.44 8.20 5.35
CA VAL A 45 4.29 9.14 4.23
C VAL A 45 2.91 8.99 3.57
N ASP A 46 2.30 7.80 3.63
CA ASP A 46 1.01 7.53 3.01
C ASP A 46 -0.11 8.35 3.69
N ARG A 47 0.00 8.59 5.03
CA ARG A 47 -0.89 9.50 5.76
C ARG A 47 -0.95 10.90 5.16
N MET A 48 0.17 11.41 4.65
CA MET A 48 0.21 12.73 4.02
C MET A 48 -0.64 12.77 2.73
N MET A 49 -0.73 11.65 2.02
CA MET A 49 -1.55 11.52 0.81
C MET A 49 -3.05 11.49 1.09
N LEU A 50 -3.45 11.14 2.32
CA LEU A 50 -4.85 11.04 2.73
C LEU A 50 -5.28 12.16 3.67
N GLN A 51 -4.35 13.00 4.12
CA GLN A 51 -4.60 14.02 5.14
C GLN A 51 -5.61 15.09 4.70
N ASP A 52 -5.67 15.40 3.42
CA ASP A 52 -6.63 16.34 2.84
C ASP A 52 -8.07 15.79 2.80
N LEU A 53 -8.28 14.48 2.98
CA LEU A 53 -9.59 13.89 3.15
C LEU A 53 -10.15 14.05 4.56
N GLN A 54 -9.28 14.36 5.55
CA GLN A 54 -9.68 14.54 6.94
C GLN A 54 -10.79 15.60 7.07
N SER A 55 -11.92 15.22 7.63
CA SER A 55 -13.08 16.09 7.80
C SER A 55 -14.02 15.54 8.89
N ASP A 56 -15.11 16.23 9.18
CA ASP A 56 -16.13 15.73 10.13
C ASP A 56 -16.75 14.39 9.70
N ARG A 57 -16.68 14.06 8.41
CA ARG A 57 -17.21 12.81 7.85
C ARG A 57 -16.14 11.79 7.45
N CYS A 58 -14.87 12.17 7.46
CA CYS A 58 -13.77 11.27 7.14
C CYS A 58 -12.70 11.36 8.22
N LYS A 59 -12.44 10.23 8.89
CA LYS A 59 -11.36 10.09 9.85
C LYS A 59 -10.24 9.26 9.27
N VAL A 60 -9.01 9.76 9.30
CA VAL A 60 -7.81 9.00 8.90
C VAL A 60 -7.04 8.63 10.16
N GLU A 61 -6.93 7.35 10.43
CA GLU A 61 -6.23 6.76 11.57
C GLU A 61 -5.12 5.85 11.09
N MET A 62 -4.14 5.63 11.96
CA MET A 62 -2.97 4.85 11.65
C MET A 62 -2.54 3.97 12.81
N ILE A 63 -2.08 2.77 12.48
CA ILE A 63 -1.35 1.91 13.40
C ILE A 63 0.11 1.94 12.98
N SER A 64 0.98 2.40 13.87
CA SER A 64 2.42 2.52 13.60
C SER A 64 3.26 2.13 14.81
N GLY A 65 4.54 1.84 14.58
CA GLY A 65 5.56 1.77 15.62
C GLY A 65 5.49 0.55 16.53
N CYS A 66 5.13 -0.62 16.02
CA CYS A 66 5.27 -1.90 16.70
C CYS A 66 6.13 -2.85 15.88
N ASN A 67 7.32 -3.15 16.38
CA ASN A 67 8.20 -4.16 15.76
C ASN A 67 7.87 -5.60 16.24
N ASP A 68 6.94 -5.74 17.19
CA ASP A 68 6.50 -7.04 17.72
C ASP A 68 5.09 -7.38 17.19
N PRO A 69 4.91 -8.53 16.51
CA PRO A 69 3.62 -8.95 15.94
C PRO A 69 2.48 -8.98 16.98
N THR A 70 2.77 -9.43 18.22
CA THR A 70 1.77 -9.48 19.30
C THR A 70 1.29 -8.08 19.68
N CYS A 71 2.21 -7.12 19.77
CA CYS A 71 1.88 -5.72 20.02
C CYS A 71 1.06 -5.12 18.88
N HIS A 72 1.43 -5.44 17.63
CA HIS A 72 0.74 -4.97 16.44
C HIS A 72 -0.72 -5.47 16.39
N LYS A 73 -0.96 -6.76 16.57
CA LYS A 73 -2.31 -7.35 16.63
C LYS A 73 -3.16 -6.69 17.74
N ARG A 74 -2.57 -6.44 18.89
CA ARG A 74 -3.26 -5.79 20.01
C ARG A 74 -3.65 -4.35 19.69
N ARG A 75 -2.78 -3.58 19.02
CA ARG A 75 -3.08 -2.21 18.57
C ARG A 75 -4.14 -2.20 17.48
N PHE A 76 -4.05 -3.11 16.52
CA PHE A 76 -5.05 -3.28 15.46
C PHE A 76 -6.44 -3.49 16.06
N LYS A 77 -6.60 -4.46 16.96
CA LYS A 77 -7.85 -4.71 17.67
C LYS A 77 -8.34 -3.49 18.45
N THR A 78 -7.45 -2.81 19.18
CA THR A 78 -7.80 -1.62 19.96
C THR A 78 -8.31 -0.49 19.06
N GLN A 79 -7.67 -0.28 17.92
CA GLN A 79 -8.08 0.76 16.97
C GLN A 79 -9.43 0.43 16.32
N LEU A 80 -9.68 -0.83 15.96
CA LEU A 80 -11.00 -1.26 15.48
C LEU A 80 -12.09 -1.05 16.53
N ILE A 81 -11.82 -1.34 17.82
CA ILE A 81 -12.75 -1.05 18.91
C ILE A 81 -13.06 0.45 18.96
N ALA A 82 -12.03 1.30 18.91
CA ALA A 82 -12.21 2.75 18.94
C ALA A 82 -13.01 3.28 17.74
N LEU A 83 -12.82 2.70 16.54
CA LEU A 83 -13.59 3.05 15.35
C LEU A 83 -15.04 2.54 15.44
N GLY A 84 -15.26 1.32 15.94
CA GLY A 84 -16.61 0.74 16.11
C GLY A 84 -17.49 1.56 17.04
N MET A 85 -16.91 2.20 18.07
CA MET A 85 -17.63 3.10 18.97
C MET A 85 -18.08 4.42 18.31
N GLN A 86 -17.48 4.82 17.18
CA GLN A 86 -17.76 6.11 16.51
C GLN A 86 -18.81 6.04 15.42
N GLN A 87 -19.40 4.86 15.18
CA GLN A 87 -20.52 4.65 14.27
C GLN A 87 -20.29 5.18 12.85
N PHE A 88 -19.21 4.75 12.21
CA PHE A 88 -18.99 4.99 10.78
C PHE A 88 -19.92 4.12 9.93
N ASP A 89 -20.29 4.63 8.75
CA ASP A 89 -20.98 3.81 7.75
C ASP A 89 -20.05 2.76 7.17
N ARG A 90 -18.78 3.18 6.92
CA ARG A 90 -17.77 2.32 6.31
C ARG A 90 -16.36 2.62 6.85
N VAL A 91 -15.59 1.58 7.06
CA VAL A 91 -14.16 1.65 7.37
C VAL A 91 -13.39 1.05 6.21
N ILE A 92 -12.40 1.77 5.70
CA ILE A 92 -11.47 1.30 4.67
C ILE A 92 -10.17 0.95 5.40
N LEU A 93 -9.76 -0.30 5.32
CA LEU A 93 -8.50 -0.77 5.87
C LEU A 93 -7.46 -0.92 4.76
N GLU A 94 -6.34 -0.23 4.89
CA GLU A 94 -5.12 -0.49 4.13
C GLU A 94 -4.16 -1.29 5.00
N PRO A 95 -3.94 -2.58 4.75
CA PRO A 95 -2.95 -3.35 5.48
C PRO A 95 -1.54 -3.00 5.00
N SER A 96 -0.54 -3.33 5.82
CA SER A 96 0.85 -3.35 5.37
C SER A 96 1.04 -4.34 4.22
N GLY A 97 2.09 -4.16 3.42
CA GLY A 97 2.39 -5.07 2.30
C GLY A 97 2.84 -6.48 2.69
N ILE A 98 2.74 -6.84 3.99
CA ILE A 98 3.07 -8.17 4.55
C ILE A 98 1.95 -8.67 5.46
N PHE A 99 0.74 -8.29 5.19
CA PHE A 99 -0.42 -8.52 6.05
C PHE A 99 -0.90 -9.98 5.97
N ASP A 100 -1.15 -10.58 7.16
CA ASP A 100 -1.77 -11.90 7.25
C ASP A 100 -3.30 -11.77 7.20
N MET A 101 -3.89 -12.35 6.15
CA MET A 101 -5.35 -12.34 5.95
C MET A 101 -6.10 -13.07 7.06
N ASP A 102 -5.51 -14.11 7.66
CA ASP A 102 -6.14 -14.83 8.77
C ASP A 102 -6.24 -13.93 10.00
N GLU A 103 -5.23 -13.10 10.28
CA GLU A 103 -5.28 -12.13 11.39
C GLU A 103 -6.45 -11.15 11.26
N PHE A 104 -6.74 -10.72 10.04
CA PHE A 104 -7.88 -9.85 9.77
C PHE A 104 -9.21 -10.53 10.12
N PHE A 105 -9.43 -11.74 9.61
CA PHE A 105 -10.65 -12.47 9.88
C PHE A 105 -10.79 -12.83 11.36
N ASP A 106 -9.74 -13.38 11.97
CA ASP A 106 -9.74 -13.76 13.38
C ASP A 106 -10.06 -12.56 14.27
N THR A 107 -9.45 -11.41 14.01
CA THR A 107 -9.69 -10.19 14.78
C THR A 107 -11.15 -9.73 14.68
N LEU A 108 -11.72 -9.74 13.47
CA LEU A 108 -13.10 -9.29 13.28
C LEU A 108 -14.15 -10.27 13.83
N TYR A 109 -13.82 -11.55 13.93
CA TYR A 109 -14.71 -12.55 14.55
C TYR A 109 -14.61 -12.60 16.08
N GLU A 110 -13.67 -11.87 16.69
CA GLU A 110 -13.59 -11.75 18.14
C GLU A 110 -14.58 -10.71 18.69
N SER A 111 -15.20 -11.01 19.84
CA SER A 111 -16.06 -10.04 20.56
C SER A 111 -15.23 -8.83 21.03
N PRO A 112 -15.77 -7.59 20.93
CA PRO A 112 -17.11 -7.19 20.48
C PRO A 112 -17.20 -6.88 18.97
N LEU A 113 -16.10 -7.04 18.20
CA LEU A 113 -15.99 -6.61 16.81
C LEU A 113 -16.96 -7.38 15.90
N ASP A 114 -17.21 -8.64 16.20
CA ASP A 114 -18.16 -9.52 15.52
C ASP A 114 -19.60 -8.95 15.44
N ARG A 115 -19.95 -8.09 16.40
CA ARG A 115 -21.27 -7.44 16.49
C ARG A 115 -21.28 -6.03 15.90
N TRP A 116 -20.12 -5.40 15.77
CA TRP A 116 -20.00 -4.01 15.35
C TRP A 116 -19.66 -3.87 13.88
N PHE A 117 -18.93 -4.84 13.35
CA PHE A 117 -18.48 -4.83 11.97
C PHE A 117 -19.08 -5.94 11.13
N SER A 118 -19.27 -5.64 9.86
CA SER A 118 -19.52 -6.62 8.80
C SER A 118 -18.45 -6.45 7.74
N ILE A 119 -17.88 -7.54 7.26
CA ILE A 119 -16.92 -7.49 6.16
C ILE A 119 -17.69 -7.13 4.89
N GLY A 120 -17.28 -6.06 4.23
CA GLY A 120 -17.80 -5.61 2.95
C GLY A 120 -17.01 -6.21 1.78
N SER A 121 -16.25 -5.41 1.08
CA SER A 121 -15.44 -5.85 -0.06
C SER A 121 -13.97 -6.01 0.32
N ILE A 122 -13.35 -7.09 -0.16
CA ILE A 122 -11.90 -7.27 -0.18
C ILE A 122 -11.46 -7.06 -1.63
N LEU A 123 -10.69 -6.00 -1.86
CA LEU A 123 -10.20 -5.63 -3.18
C LEU A 123 -8.67 -5.75 -3.20
N THR A 124 -8.13 -6.51 -4.14
CA THR A 124 -6.68 -6.62 -4.29
C THR A 124 -6.21 -5.78 -5.48
N ILE A 125 -5.35 -4.81 -5.20
CA ILE A 125 -4.75 -3.96 -6.21
C ILE A 125 -3.58 -4.69 -6.86
N VAL A 126 -3.64 -4.85 -8.17
CA VAL A 126 -2.64 -5.56 -8.97
C VAL A 126 -1.97 -4.58 -9.94
N ASP A 127 -0.66 -4.47 -9.88
CA ASP A 127 0.11 -3.63 -10.80
C ASP A 127 0.14 -4.25 -12.20
N ALA A 128 -0.49 -3.58 -13.16
CA ALA A 128 -0.49 -4.04 -14.55
C ALA A 128 0.92 -4.12 -15.17
N THR A 129 1.89 -3.41 -14.61
CA THR A 129 3.28 -3.37 -15.10
C THR A 129 4.21 -4.34 -14.37
N MET A 130 3.69 -5.14 -13.41
CA MET A 130 4.53 -6.07 -12.66
C MET A 130 5.21 -7.08 -13.57
N ASP A 131 6.38 -7.56 -13.15
CA ASP A 131 7.14 -8.57 -13.88
C ASP A 131 6.40 -9.91 -13.91
N GLU A 132 6.61 -10.70 -14.95
CA GLU A 132 6.00 -12.04 -15.08
C GLU A 132 6.56 -13.05 -14.06
N VAL A 133 7.73 -12.77 -13.51
CA VAL A 133 8.39 -13.57 -12.48
C VAL A 133 8.78 -12.64 -11.35
N LEU A 134 8.21 -12.86 -10.18
CA LEU A 134 8.55 -12.18 -8.93
C LEU A 134 9.45 -13.10 -8.08
N SER A 135 10.02 -12.56 -7.01
CA SER A 135 10.66 -13.42 -6.01
C SER A 135 9.64 -14.36 -5.38
N ALA A 136 10.08 -15.50 -4.85
CA ALA A 136 9.18 -16.49 -4.25
C ALA A 136 8.29 -15.90 -3.15
N GLN A 137 8.84 -14.98 -2.35
CA GLN A 137 8.09 -14.28 -1.31
C GLN A 137 7.06 -13.32 -1.87
N MET A 138 7.40 -12.55 -2.90
CA MET A 138 6.46 -11.63 -3.56
C MET A 138 5.33 -12.39 -4.26
N GLU A 139 5.63 -13.55 -4.87
CA GLU A 139 4.62 -14.45 -5.44
C GLU A 139 3.68 -14.98 -4.35
N TYR A 140 4.23 -15.36 -3.19
CA TYR A 140 3.44 -15.78 -2.03
C TYR A 140 2.54 -14.66 -1.51
N LEU A 141 3.09 -13.45 -1.29
CA LEU A 141 2.32 -12.29 -0.84
C LEU A 141 1.19 -11.95 -1.80
N LEU A 142 1.50 -11.85 -3.09
CA LEU A 142 0.50 -11.57 -4.12
C LEU A 142 -0.63 -12.60 -4.10
N ALA A 143 -0.29 -13.88 -3.98
CA ALA A 143 -1.26 -14.96 -3.95
C ALA A 143 -2.09 -14.95 -2.65
N SER A 144 -1.46 -14.82 -1.48
CA SER A 144 -2.15 -14.84 -0.18
C SER A 144 -3.11 -13.66 -0.03
N GLU A 145 -2.69 -12.44 -0.42
CA GLU A 145 -3.53 -11.25 -0.38
C GLU A 145 -4.69 -11.31 -1.39
N ALA A 146 -4.48 -11.96 -2.54
CA ALA A 146 -5.54 -12.13 -3.54
C ALA A 146 -6.50 -13.30 -3.22
N ALA A 147 -6.09 -14.27 -2.41
CA ALA A 147 -6.84 -15.50 -2.18
C ALA A 147 -8.30 -15.25 -1.74
N CYS A 148 -8.54 -14.27 -0.91
CA CYS A 148 -9.87 -13.96 -0.35
C CYS A 148 -10.58 -12.78 -1.03
N CYS A 149 -9.99 -12.10 -2.03
CA CYS A 149 -10.58 -10.90 -2.60
C CYS A 149 -11.90 -11.19 -3.35
N GLY A 150 -12.82 -10.23 -3.32
CA GLY A 150 -14.01 -10.25 -4.16
C GLY A 150 -13.72 -9.80 -5.59
N LYS A 151 -12.77 -8.89 -5.76
CA LYS A 151 -12.39 -8.33 -7.06
C LYS A 151 -10.89 -8.00 -7.09
N LEU A 152 -10.24 -8.22 -8.23
CA LEU A 152 -8.90 -7.75 -8.55
C LEU A 152 -9.02 -6.41 -9.28
N VAL A 153 -8.33 -5.38 -8.82
CA VAL A 153 -8.38 -4.03 -9.41
C VAL A 153 -7.03 -3.71 -10.03
N LEU A 154 -6.96 -3.61 -11.35
CA LEU A 154 -5.71 -3.29 -12.03
C LEU A 154 -5.35 -1.81 -11.88
N SER A 155 -4.11 -1.58 -11.49
CA SER A 155 -3.48 -0.26 -11.43
C SER A 155 -2.53 -0.06 -12.62
N LYS A 156 -2.14 1.20 -12.85
CA LYS A 156 -1.09 1.59 -13.83
C LYS A 156 -1.32 1.11 -15.26
N ARG A 157 -2.56 0.84 -15.63
CA ARG A 157 -2.92 0.42 -16.99
C ARG A 157 -2.51 1.46 -18.05
N SER A 158 -2.61 2.74 -17.71
CA SER A 158 -2.20 3.86 -18.57
C SER A 158 -0.72 3.83 -18.99
N LEU A 159 0.13 3.09 -18.26
CA LEU A 159 1.54 2.89 -18.62
C LEU A 159 1.75 1.82 -19.70
N LEU A 160 0.68 1.13 -20.10
CA LEU A 160 0.70 0.07 -21.13
C LEU A 160 -0.30 0.38 -22.25
N PRO A 161 -0.15 1.52 -22.96
CA PRO A 161 -1.15 1.97 -23.94
C PRO A 161 -1.29 0.99 -25.12
N ASP A 162 -0.22 0.30 -25.49
CA ASP A 162 -0.19 -0.63 -26.62
C ASP A 162 -0.64 -2.06 -26.25
N CYS A 163 -0.89 -2.33 -24.97
CA CYS A 163 -1.35 -3.64 -24.51
C CYS A 163 -2.87 -3.74 -24.62
N SER A 164 -3.35 -4.70 -25.43
CA SER A 164 -4.79 -4.94 -25.54
C SER A 164 -5.37 -5.44 -24.20
N GLU A 165 -6.64 -5.13 -23.95
CA GLU A 165 -7.34 -5.56 -22.74
C GLU A 165 -7.36 -7.09 -22.61
N ALA A 166 -7.53 -7.80 -23.70
CA ALA A 166 -7.51 -9.27 -23.73
C ALA A 166 -6.13 -9.84 -23.35
N ALA A 167 -5.04 -9.26 -23.87
CA ALA A 167 -3.69 -9.68 -23.55
C ALA A 167 -3.34 -9.39 -22.09
N LEU A 168 -3.76 -8.24 -21.57
CA LEU A 168 -3.55 -7.86 -20.17
C LEU A 168 -4.32 -8.79 -19.23
N THR A 169 -5.59 -9.08 -19.57
CA THR A 169 -6.42 -10.03 -18.81
C THR A 169 -5.78 -11.40 -18.75
N ASP A 170 -5.41 -11.96 -19.89
CA ASP A 170 -4.80 -13.28 -19.98
C ASP A 170 -3.48 -13.38 -19.19
N ARG A 171 -2.61 -12.38 -19.35
CA ARG A 171 -1.33 -12.30 -18.60
C ARG A 171 -1.58 -12.27 -17.08
N THR A 172 -2.46 -11.40 -16.62
CA THR A 172 -2.75 -11.21 -15.19
C THR A 172 -3.36 -12.47 -14.58
N LEU A 173 -4.35 -13.07 -15.26
CA LEU A 173 -4.99 -14.29 -14.80
C LEU A 173 -4.04 -15.48 -14.76
N ARG A 174 -3.20 -15.66 -15.78
CA ARG A 174 -2.18 -16.71 -15.79
C ARG A 174 -1.20 -16.57 -14.64
N HIS A 175 -0.72 -15.36 -14.39
CA HIS A 175 0.20 -15.08 -13.29
C HIS A 175 -0.45 -15.43 -11.94
N LEU A 176 -1.59 -14.80 -11.62
CA LEU A 176 -2.27 -14.98 -10.34
C LEU A 176 -2.72 -16.42 -10.10
N ASN A 177 -3.25 -17.10 -11.11
CA ASN A 177 -3.67 -18.50 -10.97
C ASN A 177 -2.49 -19.44 -10.76
N ARG A 178 -1.33 -19.16 -11.39
CA ARG A 178 -0.08 -19.86 -11.11
C ARG A 178 0.37 -19.65 -9.67
N SER A 179 0.37 -18.40 -9.19
CA SER A 179 0.77 -18.06 -7.82
C SER A 179 -0.17 -18.67 -6.77
N LEU A 180 -1.48 -18.68 -7.01
CA LEU A 180 -2.46 -19.36 -6.15
C LEU A 180 -2.22 -20.88 -6.11
N ALA A 181 -1.95 -21.51 -7.25
CA ALA A 181 -1.63 -22.94 -7.29
C ALA A 181 -0.35 -23.27 -6.51
N ALA A 182 0.66 -22.41 -6.53
CA ALA A 182 1.90 -22.57 -5.77
C ALA A 182 1.69 -22.60 -4.25
N ILE A 183 0.70 -21.84 -3.73
CA ILE A 183 0.31 -21.85 -2.32
C ILE A 183 -0.80 -22.89 -2.02
N GLN A 184 -1.07 -23.80 -2.94
CA GLN A 184 -2.13 -24.81 -2.82
C GLN A 184 -3.53 -24.24 -2.59
N CYS A 185 -3.80 -23.04 -3.07
CA CYS A 185 -5.13 -22.45 -3.04
C CYS A 185 -5.97 -23.01 -4.20
N SER A 186 -7.17 -23.49 -3.89
CA SER A 186 -8.09 -24.06 -4.89
C SER A 186 -8.79 -23.01 -5.75
N ARG A 187 -8.68 -21.73 -5.39
CA ARG A 187 -9.29 -20.64 -6.12
C ARG A 187 -8.64 -20.46 -7.49
N GLN A 188 -9.47 -20.13 -8.48
CA GLN A 188 -9.05 -19.69 -9.80
C GLN A 188 -9.81 -18.42 -10.18
N PHE A 189 -9.07 -17.41 -10.60
CA PHE A 189 -9.63 -16.17 -11.12
C PHE A 189 -10.07 -16.34 -12.56
N GLN A 190 -11.17 -15.66 -12.89
CA GLN A 190 -11.78 -15.59 -14.19
C GLN A 190 -11.81 -14.12 -14.67
N PRO A 191 -12.04 -13.83 -15.98
CA PRO A 191 -12.07 -12.45 -16.50
C PRO A 191 -13.03 -11.52 -15.74
N GLN A 192 -14.17 -12.02 -15.26
CA GLN A 192 -15.12 -11.25 -14.48
C GLN A 192 -14.64 -10.88 -13.07
N ASP A 193 -13.60 -11.51 -12.56
CA ASP A 193 -13.00 -11.16 -11.27
C ASP A 193 -12.04 -9.95 -11.38
N LEU A 194 -11.71 -9.53 -12.63
CA LEU A 194 -10.84 -8.40 -12.91
C LEU A 194 -11.64 -7.11 -13.17
N PHE A 195 -11.19 -6.03 -12.55
CA PHE A 195 -11.61 -4.68 -12.86
C PHE A 195 -10.47 -3.98 -13.61
N LEU A 196 -10.69 -3.68 -14.90
CA LEU A 196 -9.66 -3.24 -15.86
C LEU A 196 -9.74 -1.76 -16.20
N LYS A 197 -10.78 -1.05 -15.75
CA LYS A 197 -11.02 0.33 -16.12
C LYS A 197 -9.93 1.24 -15.57
N ASP A 198 -9.54 2.24 -16.36
CA ASP A 198 -8.65 3.29 -15.87
C ASP A 198 -9.32 4.08 -14.74
N TRP A 199 -8.58 4.32 -13.68
CA TRP A 199 -9.12 4.92 -12.46
C TRP A 199 -9.57 6.37 -12.63
N ASP A 200 -9.01 7.09 -13.61
CA ASP A 200 -9.42 8.47 -13.89
C ASP A 200 -10.74 8.54 -14.66
N SER A 201 -11.17 7.41 -15.25
CA SER A 201 -12.43 7.27 -15.97
C SER A 201 -13.52 6.52 -15.20
N MET A 202 -13.29 6.18 -13.92
CA MET A 202 -14.27 5.50 -13.08
C MET A 202 -15.49 6.38 -12.82
N THR A 203 -16.66 5.74 -12.82
CA THR A 203 -17.97 6.34 -12.54
C THR A 203 -18.54 5.83 -11.23
N ASP A 204 -19.59 6.46 -10.72
CA ASP A 204 -20.29 6.02 -9.50
C ASP A 204 -20.74 4.54 -9.61
N THR A 205 -21.14 4.07 -10.80
CA THR A 205 -21.51 2.67 -11.03
C THR A 205 -20.33 1.72 -10.84
N ASP A 206 -19.14 2.12 -11.28
CA ASP A 206 -17.91 1.35 -11.09
C ASP A 206 -17.56 1.22 -9.61
N PHE A 207 -17.66 2.31 -8.86
CA PHE A 207 -17.46 2.27 -7.42
C PHE A 207 -18.52 1.43 -6.70
N GLN A 208 -19.78 1.49 -7.12
CA GLN A 208 -20.84 0.64 -6.56
C GLN A 208 -20.55 -0.85 -6.82
N GLU A 209 -20.08 -1.22 -8.01
CA GLU A 209 -19.64 -2.59 -8.32
C GLU A 209 -18.55 -3.03 -7.35
N LEU A 210 -17.52 -2.21 -7.14
CA LEU A 210 -16.41 -2.51 -6.23
C LEU A 210 -16.86 -2.56 -4.75
N GLN A 211 -17.76 -1.68 -4.34
CA GLN A 211 -18.35 -1.68 -3.00
C GLN A 211 -19.24 -2.91 -2.72
N ALA A 212 -19.74 -3.55 -3.76
CA ALA A 212 -20.57 -4.74 -3.70
C ALA A 212 -19.81 -6.04 -4.05
N ALA A 213 -18.50 -5.96 -4.31
CA ALA A 213 -17.70 -7.11 -4.74
C ALA A 213 -17.63 -8.23 -3.67
N GLY A 214 -17.79 -7.88 -2.40
CA GLY A 214 -17.74 -8.83 -1.29
C GLY A 214 -16.36 -9.46 -1.13
N TYR A 215 -16.33 -10.70 -0.65
CA TYR A 215 -15.12 -11.49 -0.49
C TYR A 215 -15.43 -12.98 -0.65
N ARG A 216 -14.40 -13.80 -0.77
CA ARG A 216 -14.53 -15.26 -0.84
C ARG A 216 -13.67 -15.91 0.24
N ASN A 217 -14.27 -16.85 0.99
CA ASN A 217 -13.49 -17.71 1.87
C ASN A 217 -12.60 -18.61 1.02
N SER A 218 -11.32 -18.61 1.31
CA SER A 218 -10.31 -19.37 0.60
C SER A 218 -9.28 -19.87 1.60
N SER A 219 -8.83 -21.09 1.44
CA SER A 219 -7.73 -21.64 2.24
C SER A 219 -6.49 -21.83 1.37
N TYR A 220 -5.33 -21.66 1.95
CA TYR A 220 -4.04 -21.87 1.30
C TYR A 220 -3.01 -22.32 2.34
N VAL A 221 -1.88 -22.84 1.86
CA VAL A 221 -0.78 -23.25 2.73
C VAL A 221 0.11 -22.05 3.00
N LYS A 222 0.28 -21.70 4.29
CA LYS A 222 1.26 -20.69 4.71
C LYS A 222 2.66 -21.21 4.44
N GLN A 223 3.45 -20.47 3.66
CA GLN A 223 4.81 -20.80 3.31
C GLN A 223 5.82 -19.92 4.03
N TYR A 224 5.40 -18.73 4.45
CA TYR A 224 6.21 -17.75 5.17
C TYR A 224 5.41 -17.18 6.32
N ASP A 225 6.06 -17.03 7.46
CA ASP A 225 5.53 -16.26 8.58
C ASP A 225 5.79 -14.76 8.36
N ALA A 226 5.05 -13.88 9.07
CA ALA A 226 5.22 -12.44 8.95
C ALA A 226 6.67 -12.00 9.24
N ASP A 227 7.35 -12.66 10.18
CA ASP A 227 8.74 -12.40 10.52
C ASP A 227 9.71 -12.79 9.39
N ASP A 228 9.45 -13.87 8.67
CA ASP A 228 10.25 -14.31 7.51
C ASP A 228 10.15 -13.30 6.36
N ILE A 229 8.97 -12.74 6.16
CA ILE A 229 8.72 -11.76 5.10
C ILE A 229 9.34 -10.40 5.44
N GLN A 230 9.25 -9.97 6.72
CA GLN A 230 9.90 -8.75 7.20
C GLN A 230 11.43 -8.81 7.06
N SER A 231 12.04 -9.98 7.25
CA SER A 231 13.49 -10.13 7.20
C SER A 231 14.11 -9.88 5.82
N HIS A 232 13.32 -9.85 4.75
CA HIS A 232 13.79 -9.69 3.36
C HIS A 232 13.41 -8.36 2.71
N SER A 233 12.62 -7.52 3.39
CA SER A 233 12.35 -6.15 2.95
C SER A 233 12.89 -5.19 3.99
N GLU A 234 14.09 -4.71 3.77
CA GLU A 234 14.70 -3.69 4.62
C GLU A 234 14.08 -2.34 4.32
N VAL A 235 13.85 -1.57 5.37
CA VAL A 235 13.32 -0.21 5.28
C VAL A 235 14.23 0.71 6.08
N HIS A 236 14.84 1.66 5.40
CA HIS A 236 15.63 2.70 6.05
C HIS A 236 14.95 4.05 5.97
N TYR A 237 15.00 4.79 7.07
CA TYR A 237 14.42 6.11 7.21
C TYR A 237 15.55 7.15 7.31
N PHE A 238 15.42 8.18 6.49
CA PHE A 238 16.34 9.32 6.48
C PHE A 238 15.50 10.57 6.74
N MET A 239 15.80 11.28 7.81
CA MET A 239 15.02 12.43 8.28
C MET A 239 15.89 13.67 8.34
N HIS A 240 15.26 14.85 8.36
CA HIS A 240 15.92 16.15 8.36
C HIS A 240 16.89 16.28 7.18
N ILE A 241 16.35 16.13 5.99
CA ILE A 241 17.09 16.21 4.73
C ILE A 241 16.77 17.55 4.07
N HIS A 242 17.80 18.29 3.75
CA HIS A 242 17.72 19.52 2.97
C HIS A 242 18.77 19.48 1.87
N LEU A 243 18.37 19.11 0.68
CA LEU A 243 19.21 19.04 -0.51
C LEU A 243 18.94 20.24 -1.43
N PRO A 244 19.90 20.63 -2.28
CA PRO A 244 19.64 21.62 -3.34
C PRO A 244 18.54 21.13 -4.29
N ASP A 245 17.49 21.96 -4.51
CA ASP A 245 16.28 21.59 -5.28
C ASP A 245 16.63 20.93 -6.63
N GLU A 246 17.63 21.49 -7.33
CA GLU A 246 18.05 21.06 -8.66
C GLU A 246 18.77 19.70 -8.65
N ARG A 247 19.33 19.32 -7.48
CA ARG A 247 20.12 18.09 -7.31
C ARG A 247 19.32 16.90 -6.84
N ILE A 248 18.12 17.14 -6.27
CA ILE A 248 17.30 16.06 -5.70
C ILE A 248 17.06 14.91 -6.70
N PRO A 249 16.61 15.15 -7.95
CA PRO A 249 16.36 14.06 -8.89
C PRO A 249 17.61 13.25 -9.23
N GLU A 250 18.77 13.93 -9.37
CA GLU A 250 20.04 13.29 -9.71
C GLU A 250 20.54 12.40 -8.55
N ILE A 251 20.45 12.89 -7.31
CA ILE A 251 20.87 12.14 -6.11
C ILE A 251 20.02 10.89 -5.95
N LEU A 252 18.71 11.02 -6.05
CA LEU A 252 17.79 9.89 -5.91
C LEU A 252 17.99 8.85 -7.03
N GLN A 253 18.23 9.30 -8.26
CA GLN A 253 18.51 8.41 -9.37
C GLN A 253 19.87 7.72 -9.23
N ALA A 254 20.88 8.42 -8.68
CA ALA A 254 22.17 7.83 -8.38
C ALA A 254 22.05 6.72 -7.33
N MET A 255 21.26 6.94 -6.27
CA MET A 255 20.99 5.91 -5.26
C MET A 255 20.32 4.67 -5.87
N LEU A 256 19.31 4.86 -6.74
CA LEU A 256 18.62 3.76 -7.41
C LEU A 256 19.54 2.93 -8.33
N ASN A 257 20.54 3.56 -8.91
CA ASN A 257 21.43 2.93 -9.89
C ASN A 257 22.74 2.42 -9.28
N ASP A 258 23.04 2.76 -8.03
CA ASP A 258 24.27 2.30 -7.36
C ASP A 258 24.08 0.88 -6.79
N PRO A 259 24.74 -0.14 -7.37
CA PRO A 259 24.62 -1.52 -6.88
C PRO A 259 25.14 -1.72 -5.45
N ASN A 260 25.96 -0.78 -4.95
CA ASN A 260 26.45 -0.85 -3.57
C ASN A 260 25.38 -0.41 -2.55
N CYS A 261 24.31 0.24 -2.99
CA CYS A 261 23.15 0.55 -2.15
C CYS A 261 22.29 -0.66 -1.80
N GLY A 262 22.52 -1.80 -2.45
CA GLY A 262 21.62 -2.95 -2.44
C GLY A 262 20.54 -2.87 -3.52
N THR A 263 19.53 -3.70 -3.45
CA THR A 263 18.43 -3.69 -4.42
C THR A 263 17.30 -2.78 -3.92
N ILE A 264 17.27 -1.55 -4.40
CA ILE A 264 16.22 -0.59 -4.02
C ILE A 264 14.97 -0.86 -4.85
N TYR A 265 13.87 -1.21 -4.19
CA TYR A 265 12.55 -1.39 -4.81
C TYR A 265 11.81 -0.06 -4.95
N ARG A 266 11.93 0.81 -3.94
CA ARG A 266 11.21 2.08 -3.88
C ARG A 266 11.90 3.09 -2.98
N ILE A 267 11.88 4.35 -3.40
CA ILE A 267 12.18 5.51 -2.56
C ILE A 267 10.92 6.36 -2.48
N LYS A 268 10.40 6.59 -1.29
CA LYS A 268 9.22 7.45 -1.06
C LYS A 268 9.50 8.49 0.02
N GLY A 269 8.80 9.63 -0.05
CA GLY A 269 8.92 10.65 0.98
C GLY A 269 8.54 12.03 0.53
N ALA A 270 8.98 13.03 1.30
CA ALA A 270 8.88 14.42 0.92
C ALA A 270 10.12 15.18 1.39
N LEU A 271 10.60 16.09 0.55
CA LEU A 271 11.71 16.97 0.87
C LEU A 271 11.31 18.44 0.76
N PRO A 272 11.85 19.30 1.62
CA PRO A 272 11.59 20.74 1.54
C PRO A 272 12.21 21.33 0.28
N LEU A 273 11.48 22.22 -0.38
CA LEU A 273 11.93 23.05 -1.49
C LEU A 273 11.98 24.51 -1.07
N LYS A 274 12.65 25.34 -1.88
CA LYS A 274 12.61 26.80 -1.74
C LYS A 274 11.15 27.31 -1.73
N GLN A 275 10.92 28.47 -1.11
CA GLN A 275 9.61 29.14 -1.02
C GLN A 275 8.53 28.36 -0.23
N ASN A 276 8.94 27.63 0.79
CA ASN A 276 8.02 26.86 1.68
C ASN A 276 7.14 25.85 0.94
N ARG A 277 7.67 25.25 -0.12
CA ARG A 277 7.05 24.16 -0.88
C ARG A 277 7.72 22.83 -0.53
N TRP A 278 7.11 21.75 -0.91
CA TRP A 278 7.61 20.40 -0.68
C TRP A 278 7.61 19.61 -1.98
N LEU A 279 8.61 18.75 -2.15
CA LEU A 279 8.65 17.78 -3.23
C LEU A 279 8.21 16.43 -2.68
N SER A 280 7.04 15.96 -3.07
CA SER A 280 6.60 14.58 -2.85
C SER A 280 7.35 13.67 -3.82
N ILE A 281 7.91 12.60 -3.27
CA ILE A 281 8.81 11.68 -3.97
C ILE A 281 8.21 10.28 -3.92
N ASN A 282 8.10 9.65 -5.08
CA ASN A 282 7.74 8.25 -5.22
C ASN A 282 8.49 7.68 -6.42
N LEU A 283 9.65 7.08 -6.16
CA LEU A 283 10.54 6.52 -7.17
C LEU A 283 10.60 5.01 -7.08
N THR A 284 10.61 4.38 -8.24
CA THR A 284 10.94 2.96 -8.45
C THR A 284 11.91 2.85 -9.62
N GLN A 285 12.48 1.68 -9.86
CA GLN A 285 13.32 1.43 -11.04
C GLN A 285 12.61 1.74 -12.38
N LYS A 286 11.28 1.66 -12.41
CA LYS A 286 10.48 1.83 -13.62
C LYS A 286 9.79 3.19 -13.73
N LYS A 287 9.64 3.93 -12.62
CA LYS A 287 8.83 5.15 -12.59
C LYS A 287 9.38 6.15 -11.59
N ALA A 288 9.45 7.41 -12.02
CA ALA A 288 9.75 8.55 -11.17
C ALA A 288 8.51 9.47 -11.10
N GLU A 289 7.92 9.60 -9.92
CA GLU A 289 6.85 10.55 -9.63
C GLU A 289 7.39 11.58 -8.65
N LEU A 290 7.58 12.79 -9.13
CA LEU A 290 8.03 13.94 -8.36
C LEU A 290 6.97 15.04 -8.50
N GLN A 291 6.30 15.39 -7.41
CA GLN A 291 5.21 16.36 -7.42
C GLN A 291 5.41 17.42 -6.35
N THR A 292 5.20 18.68 -6.72
CA THR A 292 5.22 19.77 -5.75
C THR A 292 3.90 19.77 -4.97
N VAL A 293 4.02 19.75 -3.62
CA VAL A 293 2.89 19.80 -2.69
C VAL A 293 3.05 20.96 -1.71
N SER A 294 1.95 21.36 -1.08
CA SER A 294 1.95 22.51 -0.17
C SER A 294 2.51 22.21 1.22
N ASN A 295 2.42 20.95 1.66
CA ASN A 295 2.87 20.52 2.98
C ASN A 295 3.65 19.22 2.88
N GLY A 296 4.61 19.02 3.79
CA GLY A 296 5.44 17.83 3.84
C GLY A 296 6.16 17.68 5.17
N GLN A 297 6.82 16.54 5.32
CA GLN A 297 7.77 16.29 6.39
C GLN A 297 9.08 15.85 5.74
N SER A 298 10.21 16.39 6.22
CA SER A 298 11.53 16.05 5.67
C SER A 298 11.90 14.61 6.03
N VAL A 299 11.50 13.69 5.15
CA VAL A 299 11.77 12.26 5.29
C VAL A 299 11.89 11.59 3.93
N LEU A 300 12.85 10.69 3.79
CA LEU A 300 12.93 9.71 2.73
C LEU A 300 12.89 8.31 3.34
N ILE A 301 12.12 7.44 2.73
CA ILE A 301 12.02 6.03 3.08
C ILE A 301 12.54 5.24 1.88
N VAL A 302 13.59 4.47 2.12
CA VAL A 302 14.17 3.56 1.13
C VAL A 302 13.78 2.14 1.49
N ILE A 303 13.16 1.46 0.55
CA ILE A 303 12.64 0.11 0.71
C ILE A 303 13.34 -0.78 -0.32
N GLY A 304 13.89 -1.91 0.13
CA GLY A 304 14.64 -2.80 -0.76
C GLY A 304 15.10 -4.07 -0.08
N ASP A 305 15.99 -4.77 -0.75
CA ASP A 305 16.63 -5.99 -0.27
C ASP A 305 18.14 -5.77 -0.17
N GLN A 306 18.77 -6.29 0.90
CA GLN A 306 20.18 -6.15 1.18
C GLN A 306 20.67 -4.69 1.09
N LEU A 307 19.90 -3.78 1.66
CA LEU A 307 20.20 -2.35 1.62
C LEU A 307 21.45 -2.03 2.44
N ASN A 308 22.35 -1.26 1.86
CA ASN A 308 23.53 -0.75 2.55
C ASN A 308 23.30 0.68 3.05
N ARG A 309 22.91 0.81 4.34
CA ARG A 309 22.62 2.10 4.96
C ARG A 309 23.78 3.09 4.86
N GLU A 310 25.03 2.61 5.02
CA GLU A 310 26.19 3.50 4.99
C GLU A 310 26.38 4.13 3.60
N VAL A 311 26.16 3.38 2.53
CA VAL A 311 26.25 3.87 1.15
C VAL A 311 25.07 4.80 0.84
N LEU A 312 23.85 4.45 1.26
CA LEU A 312 22.68 5.33 1.13
C LEU A 312 22.89 6.66 1.87
N ASP A 313 23.41 6.59 3.10
CA ASP A 313 23.80 7.76 3.90
C ASP A 313 24.83 8.63 3.17
N ALA A 314 25.83 8.03 2.55
CA ALA A 314 26.88 8.76 1.85
C ALA A 314 26.32 9.60 0.68
N HIS A 315 25.39 9.05 -0.10
CA HIS A 315 24.70 9.78 -1.17
C HIS A 315 23.93 11.00 -0.65
N LEU A 316 23.23 10.86 0.49
CA LEU A 316 22.44 11.95 1.04
C LEU A 316 23.31 12.98 1.79
N LYS A 317 24.24 12.53 2.62
CA LYS A 317 25.11 13.41 3.43
C LYS A 317 26.05 14.28 2.60
N ALA A 318 26.42 13.84 1.40
CA ALA A 318 27.34 14.59 0.53
C ALA A 318 26.84 16.00 0.22
N GLU A 319 25.53 16.20 0.12
CA GLU A 319 24.93 17.48 -0.25
C GLU A 319 23.86 17.97 0.76
N ASN A 320 23.63 17.21 1.85
CA ASN A 320 22.68 17.62 2.88
C ASN A 320 23.22 18.79 3.70
N THR A 321 22.38 19.81 3.90
CA THR A 321 22.70 21.01 4.67
C THR A 321 21.99 21.09 6.03
N ASP A 322 21.10 20.14 6.32
CA ASP A 322 20.40 20.11 7.60
C ASP A 322 21.30 19.47 8.69
N PRO A 323 21.59 20.17 9.79
CA PRO A 323 22.46 19.67 10.85
C PRO A 323 21.80 18.57 11.68
N ASP A 324 20.47 18.50 11.68
CA ASP A 324 19.69 17.54 12.48
C ASP A 324 19.44 16.22 11.73
N TYR A 325 20.15 15.99 10.62
CA TYR A 325 20.03 14.77 9.82
C TYR A 325 20.17 13.49 10.65
N VAL A 326 19.23 12.58 10.47
CA VAL A 326 19.20 11.28 11.14
C VAL A 326 18.89 10.17 10.13
N SER A 327 19.60 9.04 10.22
CA SER A 327 19.27 7.80 9.51
C SER A 327 18.98 6.66 10.50
N ILE A 328 17.90 5.94 10.28
CA ILE A 328 17.43 4.84 11.14
C ILE A 328 17.23 3.59 10.28
#